data_1a58e8ab31c1090cf105854bb35d26ce
#
_entry.id   1a58e8ab31c1090cf105854bb35d26ce
#
_cell.length_a   1.000
_cell.length_b   1.000
_cell.length_c   1.000
_cell.angle_alpha   90.00
_cell.angle_beta   90.00
_cell.angle_gamma   90.00
#
_symmetry.space_group_name_H-M   'P 1'
#
loop_
_entity.id
_entity.type
_entity.pdbx_description
1 polymer ?
#
loop_
_entity_poly.entity_id
_entity_poly.type
_entity_poly.pdbx_seq_one_letter_code
_entity_poly.pdbx_strand_id
1 'polypeptide(L)'
;MDGMSARHDLVAGAKATAPLLLGVLPFGLIVGVTASNVGLSPVEMVGMSVLVFAGAAQLAAIDLMGQGAPVAVVVMTAVVMNVRHTMYSASIAPYFRRLSGPAKWASAYFLNDETYAVAITEFRNSGPDVQHHKRFYLGSGVAMLTTWVVSTALGIVLGANLPAGLSLEFAIPLTYLALLFTTLDDRSTVVAALVAAGVSLVAAVLPFNLSLVAAALVGIAAGVAVEVYRGTFPTVDREPRSDSGADTTKEGSG
;
A
#
# COMPACT_ATOMS: atom_id res chain seq x y z
N MET A 1 -33.42 8.65 8.21
CA MET A 1 -32.31 8.54 9.17
C MET A 1 -31.02 8.01 8.53
N ASP A 2 -31.09 7.31 7.40
CA ASP A 2 -29.92 6.68 6.76
C ASP A 2 -28.86 7.63 6.16
N GLY A 3 -29.27 8.84 5.75
CA GLY A 3 -28.33 9.79 5.15
C GLY A 3 -27.38 10.49 6.14
N MET A 4 -27.78 10.67 7.39
CA MET A 4 -26.93 11.27 8.44
C MET A 4 -25.88 10.25 8.90
N SER A 5 -26.24 8.98 9.04
CA SER A 5 -25.33 7.88 9.34
C SER A 5 -24.31 7.70 8.22
N ALA A 6 -24.72 7.73 6.95
CA ALA A 6 -23.82 7.58 5.81
C ALA A 6 -22.74 8.67 5.72
N ARG A 7 -23.13 9.94 5.92
CA ARG A 7 -22.19 11.06 5.94
C ARG A 7 -21.24 10.99 7.14
N HIS A 8 -21.74 10.56 8.28
CA HIS A 8 -20.93 10.38 9.48
C HIS A 8 -19.83 9.35 9.25
N ASP A 9 -20.15 8.18 8.68
CA ASP A 9 -19.18 7.12 8.42
C ASP A 9 -18.11 7.54 7.41
N LEU A 10 -18.50 8.20 6.31
CA LEU A 10 -17.56 8.74 5.32
C LEU A 10 -16.60 9.77 5.95
N VAL A 11 -17.13 10.70 6.74
CA VAL A 11 -16.32 11.71 7.42
C VAL A 11 -15.43 11.09 8.48
N ALA A 12 -15.90 10.06 9.17
CA ALA A 12 -15.09 9.31 10.15
C ALA A 12 -13.88 8.65 9.49
N GLY A 13 -14.08 7.99 8.34
CA GLY A 13 -12.98 7.42 7.56
C GLY A 13 -11.96 8.46 7.09
N ALA A 14 -12.43 9.58 6.53
CA ALA A 14 -11.56 10.67 6.12
C ALA A 14 -10.76 11.27 7.30
N LYS A 15 -11.41 11.48 8.45
CA LYS A 15 -10.74 11.97 9.67
C LYS A 15 -9.72 10.99 10.24
N ALA A 16 -10.02 9.69 10.23
CA ALA A 16 -9.09 8.67 10.69
C ALA A 16 -7.83 8.60 9.82
N THR A 17 -7.94 8.94 8.54
CA THR A 17 -6.81 9.02 7.61
C THR A 17 -5.99 10.30 7.75
N ALA A 18 -6.57 11.38 8.30
CA ALA A 18 -5.94 12.72 8.33
C ALA A 18 -4.50 12.75 8.89
N PRO A 19 -4.15 12.03 9.97
CA PRO A 19 -2.77 12.00 10.44
C PRO A 19 -1.77 11.48 9.40
N LEU A 20 -2.17 10.48 8.61
CA LEU A 20 -1.33 9.88 7.57
C LEU A 20 -1.15 10.83 6.37
N LEU A 21 -2.15 11.67 6.10
CA LEU A 21 -2.08 12.65 5.00
C LEU A 21 -0.94 13.66 5.18
N LEU A 22 -0.52 13.93 6.43
CA LEU A 22 0.64 14.80 6.71
C LEU A 22 1.95 14.23 6.14
N GLY A 23 2.10 12.91 6.11
CA GLY A 23 3.24 12.24 5.48
C GLY A 23 3.08 12.11 3.97
N VAL A 24 1.86 11.89 3.51
CA VAL A 24 1.53 11.69 2.09
C VAL A 24 1.71 12.98 1.27
N LEU A 25 1.37 14.14 1.83
CA LEU A 25 1.50 15.43 1.17
C LEU A 25 2.94 15.72 0.68
N PRO A 26 3.98 15.73 1.55
CA PRO A 26 5.35 15.96 1.09
C PRO A 26 5.84 14.87 0.14
N PHE A 27 5.44 13.62 0.35
CA PHE A 27 5.80 12.53 -0.55
C PHE A 27 5.21 12.73 -1.95
N GLY A 28 3.93 13.07 -2.06
CA GLY A 28 3.29 13.37 -3.34
C GLY A 28 3.93 14.59 -4.05
N LEU A 29 4.29 15.63 -3.31
CA LEU A 29 5.01 16.77 -3.87
C LEU A 29 6.34 16.34 -4.50
N ILE A 30 7.14 15.52 -3.80
CA ILE A 30 8.42 15.01 -4.32
C ILE A 30 8.21 14.17 -5.58
N VAL A 31 7.22 13.28 -5.58
CA VAL A 31 6.89 12.45 -6.75
C VAL A 31 6.52 13.33 -7.95
N GLY A 32 5.72 14.40 -7.74
CA GLY A 32 5.36 15.34 -8.78
C GLY A 32 6.55 16.11 -9.33
N VAL A 33 7.44 16.60 -8.45
CA VAL A 33 8.68 17.28 -8.86
C VAL A 33 9.60 16.34 -9.65
N THR A 34 9.75 15.10 -9.19
CA THR A 34 10.56 14.07 -9.90
C THR A 34 10.00 13.81 -11.29
N ALA A 35 8.67 13.71 -11.41
CA ALA A 35 8.00 13.54 -12.71
C ALA A 35 8.29 14.71 -13.66
N SER A 36 8.25 15.94 -13.15
CA SER A 36 8.62 17.14 -13.94
C SER A 36 10.06 17.09 -14.43
N ASN A 37 11.00 16.68 -13.58
CA ASN A 37 12.43 16.58 -13.93
C ASN A 37 12.70 15.52 -14.99
N VAL A 38 11.91 14.46 -15.05
CA VAL A 38 11.96 13.40 -16.08
C VAL A 38 11.27 13.83 -17.38
N GLY A 39 10.57 14.97 -17.37
CA GLY A 39 9.90 15.52 -18.54
C GLY A 39 8.48 15.00 -18.76
N LEU A 40 7.87 14.39 -17.75
CA LEU A 40 6.46 14.01 -17.81
C LEU A 40 5.56 15.26 -17.83
N SER A 41 4.55 15.24 -18.69
CA SER A 41 3.54 16.29 -18.72
C SER A 41 2.60 16.20 -17.49
N PRO A 42 1.94 17.32 -17.10
CA PRO A 42 0.96 17.30 -16.02
C PRO A 42 -0.17 16.27 -16.22
N VAL A 43 -0.60 16.08 -17.48
CA VAL A 43 -1.67 15.12 -17.81
C VAL A 43 -1.22 13.67 -17.61
N GLU A 44 0.00 13.34 -18.05
CA GLU A 44 0.58 12.00 -17.83
C GLU A 44 0.74 11.72 -16.35
N MET A 45 1.23 12.68 -15.58
CA MET A 45 1.43 12.53 -14.13
C MET A 45 0.11 12.36 -13.38
N VAL A 46 -0.89 13.19 -13.65
CA VAL A 46 -2.21 13.06 -13.03
C VAL A 46 -2.87 11.73 -13.45
N GLY A 47 -2.77 11.40 -14.74
CA GLY A 47 -3.26 10.11 -15.26
C GLY A 47 -2.62 8.92 -14.53
N MET A 48 -1.30 8.95 -14.34
CA MET A 48 -0.56 7.93 -13.61
C MET A 48 -0.99 7.87 -12.14
N SER A 49 -1.17 9.02 -11.47
CA SER A 49 -1.60 9.10 -10.07
C SER A 49 -3.01 8.54 -9.85
N VAL A 50 -3.91 8.74 -10.82
CA VAL A 50 -5.28 8.20 -10.75
C VAL A 50 -5.31 6.73 -11.13
N LEU A 51 -4.57 6.30 -12.16
CA LEU A 51 -4.64 4.91 -12.65
C LEU A 51 -3.87 3.92 -11.77
N VAL A 52 -2.70 4.31 -11.28
CA VAL A 52 -1.83 3.41 -10.50
C VAL A 52 -2.12 3.50 -9.01
N PHE A 53 -2.36 4.68 -8.48
CA PHE A 53 -2.66 4.98 -7.07
C PHE A 53 -1.79 4.19 -6.06
N ALA A 54 -0.49 4.09 -6.35
CA ALA A 54 0.50 3.38 -5.54
C ALA A 54 1.81 4.20 -5.52
N GLY A 55 1.96 5.08 -4.53
CA GLY A 55 2.99 6.10 -4.49
C GLY A 55 4.41 5.60 -4.68
N ALA A 56 4.82 4.56 -3.95
CA ALA A 56 6.17 4.00 -4.05
C ALA A 56 6.43 3.36 -5.43
N ALA A 57 5.46 2.62 -5.97
CA ALA A 57 5.58 2.03 -7.31
C ALA A 57 5.60 3.10 -8.41
N GLN A 58 4.82 4.18 -8.23
CA GLN A 58 4.80 5.32 -9.14
C GLN A 58 6.15 6.05 -9.15
N LEU A 59 6.73 6.32 -7.99
CA LEU A 59 8.06 6.96 -7.89
C LEU A 59 9.14 6.10 -8.55
N ALA A 60 9.17 4.79 -8.27
CA ALA A 60 10.12 3.87 -8.88
C ALA A 60 9.94 3.78 -10.41
N ALA A 61 8.69 3.81 -10.90
CA ALA A 61 8.41 3.85 -12.33
C ALA A 61 8.96 5.14 -12.98
N ILE A 62 8.72 6.30 -12.37
CA ILE A 62 9.21 7.59 -12.85
C ILE A 62 10.75 7.61 -12.90
N ASP A 63 11.40 7.11 -11.86
CA ASP A 63 12.87 7.03 -11.79
C ASP A 63 13.43 6.13 -12.91
N LEU A 64 12.85 4.95 -13.12
CA LEU A 64 13.23 4.06 -14.23
C LEU A 64 13.00 4.69 -15.61
N MET A 65 11.90 5.44 -15.78
CA MET A 65 11.63 6.18 -17.01
C MET A 65 12.69 7.25 -17.25
N GLY A 66 13.12 7.98 -16.22
CA GLY A 66 14.20 8.95 -16.28
C GLY A 66 15.55 8.34 -16.66
N GLN A 67 15.78 7.08 -16.31
CA GLN A 67 16.97 6.33 -16.69
C GLN A 67 16.87 5.68 -18.09
N GLY A 68 15.77 5.89 -18.81
CA GLY A 68 15.53 5.28 -20.12
C GLY A 68 15.31 3.76 -20.09
N ALA A 69 14.86 3.21 -18.97
CA ALA A 69 14.60 1.79 -18.85
C ALA A 69 13.49 1.33 -19.81
N PRO A 70 13.58 0.10 -20.37
CA PRO A 70 12.51 -0.46 -21.21
C PRO A 70 11.17 -0.49 -20.46
N VAL A 71 10.08 -0.22 -21.16
CA VAL A 71 8.72 -0.20 -20.60
C VAL A 71 8.39 -1.50 -19.84
N ALA A 72 8.86 -2.65 -20.35
CA ALA A 72 8.67 -3.94 -19.68
C ALA A 72 9.30 -3.96 -18.26
N VAL A 73 10.47 -3.36 -18.08
CA VAL A 73 11.14 -3.27 -16.77
C VAL A 73 10.35 -2.35 -15.83
N VAL A 74 9.89 -1.19 -16.32
CA VAL A 74 9.06 -0.27 -15.56
C VAL A 74 7.78 -0.95 -15.06
N VAL A 75 7.07 -1.63 -15.95
CA VAL A 75 5.82 -2.35 -15.62
C VAL A 75 6.10 -3.51 -14.65
N MET A 76 7.13 -4.32 -14.91
CA MET A 76 7.49 -5.43 -14.01
C MET A 76 7.82 -4.93 -12.60
N THR A 77 8.60 -3.86 -12.47
CA THR A 77 8.93 -3.27 -11.18
C THR A 77 7.66 -2.78 -10.44
N ALA A 78 6.78 -2.07 -11.14
CA ALA A 78 5.52 -1.63 -10.56
C ALA A 78 4.65 -2.82 -10.10
N VAL A 79 4.57 -3.90 -10.88
CA VAL A 79 3.83 -5.12 -10.52
C VAL A 79 4.44 -5.77 -9.26
N VAL A 80 5.75 -5.97 -9.23
CA VAL A 80 6.44 -6.58 -8.08
C VAL A 80 6.23 -5.76 -6.81
N MET A 81 6.37 -4.43 -6.88
CA MET A 81 6.14 -3.56 -5.73
C MET A 81 4.70 -3.60 -5.22
N ASN A 82 3.74 -3.84 -6.11
CA ASN A 82 2.32 -3.90 -5.77
C ASN A 82 1.81 -5.29 -5.36
N VAL A 83 2.66 -6.33 -5.39
CA VAL A 83 2.28 -7.69 -4.90
C VAL A 83 1.76 -7.65 -3.46
N ARG A 84 2.24 -6.76 -2.61
CA ARG A 84 1.75 -6.55 -1.24
C ARG A 84 0.24 -6.29 -1.16
N HIS A 85 -0.36 -5.67 -2.17
CA HIS A 85 -1.81 -5.44 -2.21
C HIS A 85 -2.62 -6.75 -2.25
N THR A 86 -2.03 -7.86 -2.71
CA THR A 86 -2.68 -9.18 -2.66
C THR A 86 -2.87 -9.64 -1.21
N MET A 87 -1.89 -9.38 -0.33
CA MET A 87 -1.98 -9.68 1.10
C MET A 87 -3.04 -8.80 1.79
N TYR A 88 -3.05 -7.50 1.48
CA TYR A 88 -4.07 -6.58 1.99
C TYR A 88 -5.47 -7.00 1.53
N SER A 89 -5.60 -7.35 0.26
CA SER A 89 -6.86 -7.85 -0.30
C SER A 89 -7.35 -9.11 0.40
N ALA A 90 -6.47 -10.08 0.65
CA ALA A 90 -6.80 -11.29 1.39
C ALA A 90 -7.26 -11.00 2.82
N SER A 91 -6.58 -10.07 3.51
CA SER A 91 -6.89 -9.68 4.89
C SER A 91 -8.23 -8.92 5.01
N ILE A 92 -8.55 -8.04 4.06
CA ILE A 92 -9.77 -7.23 4.11
C ILE A 92 -10.99 -7.92 3.50
N ALA A 93 -10.79 -8.92 2.65
CA ALA A 93 -11.85 -9.64 1.94
C ALA A 93 -12.99 -10.18 2.82
N PRO A 94 -12.76 -10.72 4.03
CA PRO A 94 -13.82 -11.19 4.91
C PRO A 94 -14.86 -10.12 5.24
N TYR A 95 -14.45 -8.87 5.42
CA TYR A 95 -15.32 -7.74 5.75
C TYR A 95 -16.18 -7.29 4.55
N PHE A 96 -15.72 -7.60 3.33
CA PHE A 96 -16.37 -7.19 2.08
C PHE A 96 -17.05 -8.32 1.31
N ARG A 97 -17.18 -9.51 1.91
CA ARG A 97 -17.80 -10.69 1.24
C ARG A 97 -19.20 -10.42 0.68
N ARG A 98 -19.98 -9.53 1.34
CA ARG A 98 -21.35 -9.20 0.93
C ARG A 98 -21.43 -8.05 -0.08
N LEU A 99 -20.29 -7.43 -0.43
CA LEU A 99 -20.26 -6.41 -1.47
C LEU A 99 -20.29 -7.07 -2.86
N SER A 100 -21.05 -6.47 -3.75
CA SER A 100 -21.19 -6.91 -5.14
C SER A 100 -21.14 -5.72 -6.09
N GLY A 101 -20.91 -5.99 -7.37
CA GLY A 101 -20.96 -5.00 -8.44
C GLY A 101 -19.98 -3.84 -8.25
N PRO A 102 -20.39 -2.59 -8.55
CA PRO A 102 -19.51 -1.42 -8.53
C PRO A 102 -18.86 -1.15 -7.18
N ALA A 103 -19.54 -1.46 -6.07
CA ALA A 103 -18.98 -1.25 -4.73
C ALA A 103 -17.75 -2.11 -4.46
N LYS A 104 -17.71 -3.34 -4.97
CA LYS A 104 -16.55 -4.23 -4.86
C LYS A 104 -15.36 -3.69 -5.64
N TRP A 105 -15.58 -3.22 -6.87
CA TRP A 105 -14.53 -2.64 -7.70
C TRP A 105 -13.98 -1.34 -7.11
N ALA A 106 -14.86 -0.46 -6.59
CA ALA A 106 -14.44 0.75 -5.89
C ALA A 106 -13.57 0.42 -4.65
N SER A 107 -13.97 -0.60 -3.88
CA SER A 107 -13.16 -1.04 -2.73
C SER A 107 -11.80 -1.58 -3.14
N ALA A 108 -11.71 -2.30 -4.25
CA ALA A 108 -10.42 -2.78 -4.77
C ALA A 108 -9.53 -1.63 -5.26
N TYR A 109 -10.10 -0.61 -5.89
CA TYR A 109 -9.38 0.55 -6.40
C TYR A 109 -8.75 1.39 -5.27
N PHE A 110 -9.45 1.60 -4.16
CA PHE A 110 -8.96 2.38 -3.03
C PHE A 110 -8.00 1.62 -2.10
N LEU A 111 -7.64 0.37 -2.44
CA LEU A 111 -6.76 -0.44 -1.62
C LEU A 111 -5.30 0.02 -1.79
N ASN A 112 -4.79 0.68 -0.78
CA ASN A 112 -3.38 1.06 -0.63
C ASN A 112 -2.94 0.86 0.82
N ASP A 113 -1.68 1.13 1.13
CA ASP A 113 -1.07 0.90 2.44
C ASP A 113 -1.82 1.62 3.56
N GLU A 114 -2.08 2.91 3.37
CA GLU A 114 -2.67 3.79 4.39
C GLU A 114 -4.16 3.49 4.58
N THR A 115 -4.89 3.34 3.46
CA THR A 115 -6.32 3.01 3.52
C THR A 115 -6.53 1.63 4.16
N TYR A 116 -5.66 0.66 3.85
CA TYR A 116 -5.69 -0.65 4.50
C TYR A 116 -5.42 -0.53 6.00
N ALA A 117 -4.36 0.16 6.43
CA ALA A 117 -3.99 0.29 7.83
C ALA A 117 -5.10 0.91 8.68
N VAL A 118 -5.71 2.00 8.18
CA VAL A 118 -6.82 2.67 8.86
C VAL A 118 -8.06 1.77 8.91
N ALA A 119 -8.40 1.14 7.78
CA ALA A 119 -9.61 0.32 7.67
C ALA A 119 -9.54 -0.94 8.52
N ILE A 120 -8.42 -1.68 8.50
CA ILE A 120 -8.31 -2.94 9.25
C ILE A 120 -8.37 -2.70 10.76
N THR A 121 -7.84 -1.57 11.23
CA THR A 121 -7.91 -1.16 12.63
C THR A 121 -9.36 -0.89 13.05
N GLU A 122 -10.10 -0.14 12.24
CA GLU A 122 -11.52 0.14 12.49
C GLU A 122 -12.36 -1.14 12.44
N PHE A 123 -12.16 -1.99 11.43
CA PHE A 123 -12.96 -3.19 11.22
C PHE A 123 -12.80 -4.24 12.31
N ARG A 124 -11.63 -4.29 12.96
CA ARG A 124 -11.39 -5.16 14.10
C ARG A 124 -12.09 -4.68 15.38
N ASN A 125 -12.29 -3.37 15.50
CA ASN A 125 -12.84 -2.74 16.68
C ASN A 125 -14.34 -2.44 16.57
N SER A 126 -14.88 -2.35 15.35
CA SER A 126 -16.30 -2.12 15.08
C SER A 126 -17.05 -3.44 14.89
N GLY A 127 -18.34 -3.44 15.19
CA GLY A 127 -19.21 -4.59 14.95
C GLY A 127 -19.33 -4.96 13.45
N PRO A 128 -19.99 -6.09 13.10
CA PRO A 128 -20.03 -6.63 11.74
C PRO A 128 -21.01 -5.86 10.82
N ASP A 129 -20.97 -4.52 10.80
CA ASP A 129 -21.77 -3.69 9.91
C ASP A 129 -21.06 -3.42 8.58
N VAL A 130 -21.44 -4.16 7.55
CA VAL A 130 -20.87 -4.06 6.20
C VAL A 130 -21.08 -2.66 5.59
N GLN A 131 -22.20 -1.97 5.91
CA GLN A 131 -22.45 -0.64 5.35
C GLN A 131 -21.57 0.41 6.01
N HIS A 132 -21.35 0.32 7.32
CA HIS A 132 -20.40 1.14 8.04
C HIS A 132 -18.97 0.92 7.48
N HIS A 133 -18.51 -0.32 7.39
CA HIS A 133 -17.20 -0.67 6.85
C HIS A 133 -16.97 -0.10 5.45
N LYS A 134 -17.96 -0.29 4.56
CA LYS A 134 -17.89 0.24 3.19
C LYS A 134 -17.77 1.77 3.18
N ARG A 135 -18.61 2.47 3.93
CA ARG A 135 -18.64 3.94 3.93
C ARG A 135 -17.39 4.53 4.56
N PHE A 136 -16.95 3.99 5.68
CA PHE A 136 -15.70 4.35 6.33
C PHE A 136 -14.52 4.19 5.39
N TYR A 137 -14.40 3.03 4.76
CA TYR A 137 -13.35 2.71 3.79
C TYR A 137 -13.34 3.66 2.60
N LEU A 138 -14.50 3.94 2.02
CA LEU A 138 -14.62 4.89 0.91
C LEU A 138 -14.23 6.31 1.33
N GLY A 139 -14.60 6.73 2.53
CA GLY A 139 -14.22 8.03 3.08
C GLY A 139 -12.70 8.17 3.23
N SER A 140 -12.04 7.14 3.76
CA SER A 140 -10.58 7.04 3.85
C SER A 140 -9.93 7.06 2.47
N GLY A 141 -10.38 6.21 1.55
CA GLY A 141 -9.84 6.09 0.20
C GLY A 141 -9.97 7.37 -0.63
N VAL A 142 -11.12 8.04 -0.56
CA VAL A 142 -11.34 9.33 -1.27
C VAL A 142 -10.44 10.43 -0.69
N ALA A 143 -10.31 10.53 0.62
CA ALA A 143 -9.40 11.50 1.25
C ALA A 143 -7.96 11.27 0.81
N MET A 144 -7.53 10.01 0.79
CA MET A 144 -6.19 9.60 0.37
C MET A 144 -5.94 9.91 -1.11
N LEU A 145 -6.83 9.49 -2.02
CA LEU A 145 -6.71 9.76 -3.45
C LEU A 145 -6.68 11.26 -3.75
N THR A 146 -7.58 12.03 -3.12
CA THR A 146 -7.62 13.47 -3.32
C THR A 146 -6.31 14.14 -2.91
N THR A 147 -5.80 13.78 -1.72
CA THR A 147 -4.53 14.31 -1.23
C THR A 147 -3.38 13.91 -2.14
N TRP A 148 -3.34 12.66 -2.59
CA TRP A 148 -2.32 12.15 -3.51
C TRP A 148 -2.31 12.91 -4.84
N VAL A 149 -3.45 13.02 -5.50
CA VAL A 149 -3.58 13.70 -6.81
C VAL A 149 -3.27 15.19 -6.67
N VAL A 150 -3.76 15.86 -5.62
CA VAL A 150 -3.48 17.29 -5.39
C VAL A 150 -2.01 17.51 -5.12
N SER A 151 -1.38 16.72 -4.24
CA SER A 151 0.04 16.89 -3.91
C SER A 151 0.96 16.60 -5.11
N THR A 152 0.67 15.56 -5.90
CA THR A 152 1.44 15.26 -7.10
C THR A 152 1.25 16.32 -8.18
N ALA A 153 0.02 16.85 -8.37
CA ALA A 153 -0.25 17.93 -9.29
C ALA A 153 0.46 19.25 -8.87
N LEU A 154 0.47 19.58 -7.60
CA LEU A 154 1.24 20.71 -7.06
C LEU A 154 2.74 20.48 -7.24
N GLY A 155 3.22 19.27 -7.02
CA GLY A 155 4.62 18.90 -7.19
C GLY A 155 5.12 19.09 -8.61
N ILE A 156 4.35 18.71 -9.63
CA ILE A 156 4.75 18.90 -11.04
C ILE A 156 4.77 20.39 -11.42
N VAL A 157 3.83 21.18 -10.93
CA VAL A 157 3.81 22.64 -11.16
C VAL A 157 5.02 23.31 -10.48
N LEU A 158 5.33 22.90 -9.25
CA LEU A 158 6.52 23.41 -8.53
C LEU A 158 7.80 22.99 -9.25
N GLY A 159 7.93 21.72 -9.67
CA GLY A 159 9.09 21.21 -10.38
C GLY A 159 9.37 21.95 -11.68
N ALA A 160 8.33 22.25 -12.45
CA ALA A 160 8.45 23.01 -13.70
C ALA A 160 8.94 24.46 -13.50
N ASN A 161 8.83 25.03 -12.30
CA ASN A 161 9.21 26.40 -11.96
C ASN A 161 10.46 26.50 -11.08
N LEU A 162 11.11 25.36 -10.74
CA LEU A 162 12.33 25.38 -9.94
C LEU A 162 13.53 25.89 -10.77
N PRO A 163 14.40 26.75 -10.19
CA PRO A 163 15.63 27.18 -10.85
C PRO A 163 16.53 25.98 -11.16
N ALA A 164 17.11 25.96 -12.36
CA ALA A 164 18.12 24.98 -12.75
C ALA A 164 19.31 25.06 -11.77
N GLY A 165 19.48 24.12 -10.89
CA GLY A 165 20.55 24.09 -9.86
C GLY A 165 20.08 23.71 -8.46
N LEU A 166 18.80 23.74 -8.18
CA LEU A 166 18.24 23.07 -7.00
C LEU A 166 18.06 21.59 -7.34
N SER A 167 19.12 20.81 -7.15
CA SER A 167 19.05 19.35 -7.33
C SER A 167 18.25 18.75 -6.18
N LEU A 168 16.99 18.41 -6.46
CA LEU A 168 16.16 17.60 -5.56
C LEU A 168 16.60 16.12 -5.57
N GLU A 169 17.68 15.79 -6.28
CA GLU A 169 18.26 14.44 -6.36
C GLU A 169 18.52 13.84 -4.97
N PHE A 170 18.88 14.67 -4.00
CA PHE A 170 19.07 14.24 -2.63
C PHE A 170 17.76 14.05 -1.84
N ALA A 171 16.69 14.72 -2.24
CA ALA A 171 15.40 14.61 -1.55
C ALA A 171 14.75 13.25 -1.74
N ILE A 172 14.96 12.60 -2.89
CA ILE A 172 14.39 11.28 -3.21
C ILE A 172 14.99 10.19 -2.29
N PRO A 173 16.31 9.99 -2.20
CA PRO A 173 16.91 9.04 -1.26
C PRO A 173 16.52 9.32 0.20
N LEU A 174 16.46 10.59 0.60
CA LEU A 174 16.07 10.98 1.94
C LEU A 174 14.62 10.62 2.26
N THR A 175 13.72 10.76 1.30
CA THR A 175 12.31 10.37 1.45
C THR A 175 12.16 8.85 1.59
N TYR A 176 12.87 8.08 0.76
CA TYR A 176 12.87 6.62 0.91
C TYR A 176 13.47 6.18 2.24
N LEU A 177 14.52 6.84 2.69
CA LEU A 177 15.12 6.58 3.99
C LEU A 177 14.13 6.89 5.13
N ALA A 178 13.43 8.01 5.07
CA ALA A 178 12.41 8.37 6.03
C ALA A 178 11.26 7.35 6.06
N LEU A 179 10.77 6.92 4.88
CA LEU A 179 9.77 5.86 4.77
C LEU A 179 10.28 4.53 5.34
N LEU A 180 11.53 4.17 5.08
CA LEU A 180 12.14 2.96 5.64
C LEU A 180 12.10 2.98 7.16
N PHE A 181 12.49 4.10 7.80
CA PHE A 181 12.47 4.21 9.25
C PHE A 181 11.08 4.04 9.86
N THR A 182 10.03 4.42 9.17
CA THR A 182 8.64 4.24 9.64
C THR A 182 8.15 2.79 9.55
N THR A 183 8.87 1.93 8.82
CA THR A 183 8.53 0.51 8.64
C THR A 183 9.40 -0.45 9.44
N LEU A 184 10.45 0.04 10.13
CA LEU A 184 11.38 -0.76 10.93
C LEU A 184 10.86 -1.00 12.36
N ASP A 185 9.70 -1.65 12.49
CA ASP A 185 9.05 -1.84 13.79
C ASP A 185 9.56 -3.07 14.55
N ASP A 186 10.08 -4.09 13.83
CA ASP A 186 10.52 -5.33 14.42
C ASP A 186 11.89 -5.81 13.87
N ARG A 187 12.46 -6.83 14.53
CA ARG A 187 13.78 -7.35 14.15
C ARG A 187 13.78 -8.07 12.82
N SER A 188 12.67 -8.69 12.41
CA SER A 188 12.56 -9.37 11.11
C SER A 188 12.59 -8.35 9.99
N THR A 189 11.89 -7.24 10.13
CA THR A 189 11.91 -6.12 9.17
C THR A 189 13.29 -5.47 9.09
N VAL A 190 13.96 -5.27 10.23
CA VAL A 190 15.34 -4.73 10.26
C VAL A 190 16.31 -5.67 9.52
N VAL A 191 16.23 -6.98 9.77
CA VAL A 191 17.08 -7.97 9.08
C VAL A 191 16.75 -7.98 7.58
N ALA A 192 15.49 -7.97 7.20
CA ALA A 192 15.09 -7.89 5.80
C ALA A 192 15.66 -6.65 5.11
N ALA A 193 15.59 -5.48 5.75
CA ALA A 193 16.11 -4.22 5.23
C ALA A 193 17.64 -4.25 5.08
N LEU A 194 18.38 -4.74 6.07
CA LEU A 194 19.83 -4.84 6.02
C LEU A 194 20.32 -5.82 4.95
N VAL A 195 19.66 -6.98 4.83
CA VAL A 195 19.97 -7.97 3.79
C VAL A 195 19.64 -7.40 2.42
N ALA A 196 18.49 -6.76 2.23
CA ALA A 196 18.13 -6.11 0.98
C ALA A 196 19.15 -5.03 0.58
N ALA A 197 19.58 -4.18 1.52
CA ALA A 197 20.61 -3.17 1.29
C ALA A 197 21.93 -3.79 0.86
N GLY A 198 22.39 -4.84 1.55
CA GLY A 198 23.62 -5.57 1.20
C GLY A 198 23.55 -6.21 -0.20
N VAL A 199 22.45 -6.87 -0.52
CA VAL A 199 22.21 -7.46 -1.85
C VAL A 199 22.15 -6.38 -2.92
N SER A 200 21.49 -5.25 -2.67
CA SER A 200 21.42 -4.13 -3.62
C SER A 200 22.81 -3.59 -3.96
N LEU A 201 23.70 -3.45 -2.97
CA LEU A 201 25.08 -2.99 -3.18
C LEU A 201 25.88 -3.98 -4.02
N VAL A 202 25.79 -5.28 -3.72
CA VAL A 202 26.52 -6.33 -4.47
C VAL A 202 25.97 -6.48 -5.89
N ALA A 203 24.64 -6.39 -6.02
CA ALA A 203 23.96 -6.51 -7.31
C ALA A 203 23.92 -5.20 -8.12
N ALA A 204 24.53 -4.11 -7.64
CA ALA A 204 24.51 -2.79 -8.31
C ALA A 204 25.09 -2.81 -9.73
N VAL A 205 25.91 -3.82 -10.06
CA VAL A 205 26.48 -4.03 -11.41
C VAL A 205 25.48 -4.61 -12.42
N LEU A 206 24.29 -5.06 -11.96
CA LEU A 206 23.27 -5.62 -12.84
C LEU A 206 22.58 -4.52 -13.66
N PRO A 207 22.39 -4.73 -14.97
CA PRO A 207 21.69 -3.76 -15.81
C PRO A 207 20.19 -3.64 -15.42
N PHE A 208 19.57 -2.51 -15.79
CA PHE A 208 18.12 -2.25 -15.64
C PHE A 208 17.59 -2.33 -14.20
N ASN A 209 18.42 -1.96 -13.21
CA ASN A 209 18.05 -2.01 -11.79
C ASN A 209 17.52 -3.38 -11.30
N LEU A 210 17.92 -4.47 -11.95
CA LEU A 210 17.61 -5.82 -11.48
C LEU A 210 18.13 -6.09 -10.07
N SER A 211 19.09 -5.29 -9.60
CA SER A 211 19.53 -5.25 -8.20
C SER A 211 18.39 -5.01 -7.22
N LEU A 212 17.44 -4.14 -7.59
CA LEU A 212 16.28 -3.83 -6.75
C LEU A 212 15.35 -5.03 -6.60
N VAL A 213 15.09 -5.74 -7.68
CA VAL A 213 14.25 -6.96 -7.66
C VAL A 213 14.95 -8.08 -6.87
N ALA A 214 16.25 -8.28 -7.11
CA ALA A 214 17.04 -9.27 -6.38
C ALA A 214 17.10 -8.94 -4.87
N ALA A 215 17.35 -7.67 -4.52
CA ALA A 215 17.38 -7.20 -3.15
C ALA A 215 16.01 -7.39 -2.44
N ALA A 216 14.92 -7.09 -3.11
CA ALA A 216 13.57 -7.28 -2.57
C ALA A 216 13.28 -8.75 -2.29
N LEU A 217 13.54 -9.64 -3.25
CA LEU A 217 13.27 -11.08 -3.09
C LEU A 217 14.11 -11.70 -1.97
N VAL A 218 15.43 -11.40 -1.94
CA VAL A 218 16.34 -11.93 -0.93
C VAL A 218 16.05 -11.33 0.44
N GLY A 219 15.76 -10.02 0.52
CA GLY A 219 15.37 -9.35 1.76
C GLY A 219 14.08 -9.92 2.36
N ILE A 220 13.05 -10.13 1.55
CA ILE A 220 11.79 -10.77 1.98
C ILE A 220 12.07 -12.19 2.49
N ALA A 221 12.84 -12.98 1.74
CA ALA A 221 13.18 -14.35 2.15
C ALA A 221 13.93 -14.38 3.49
N ALA A 222 14.84 -13.42 3.72
CA ALA A 222 15.57 -13.30 4.99
C ALA A 222 14.65 -12.92 6.15
N GLY A 223 13.75 -11.94 5.94
CA GLY A 223 12.75 -11.55 6.94
C GLY A 223 11.84 -12.72 7.33
N VAL A 224 11.29 -13.41 6.34
CA VAL A 224 10.46 -14.61 6.55
C VAL A 224 11.23 -15.71 7.29
N ALA A 225 12.48 -15.96 6.93
CA ALA A 225 13.31 -16.95 7.61
C ALA A 225 13.50 -16.63 9.09
N VAL A 226 13.70 -15.36 9.44
CA VAL A 226 13.80 -14.89 10.84
C VAL A 226 12.48 -15.11 11.58
N GLU A 227 11.34 -14.82 10.98
CA GLU A 227 10.02 -15.06 11.59
C GLU A 227 9.74 -16.54 11.82
N VAL A 228 10.03 -17.39 10.83
CA VAL A 228 9.91 -18.85 10.94
C VAL A 228 10.80 -19.39 12.06
N TYR A 229 12.07 -18.97 12.08
CA TYR A 229 13.02 -19.42 13.12
C TYR A 229 12.58 -19.02 14.53
N ARG A 230 11.89 -17.89 14.69
CA ARG A 230 11.39 -17.38 15.96
C ARG A 230 10.03 -17.95 16.36
N GLY A 231 9.37 -18.71 15.50
CA GLY A 231 8.04 -19.24 15.76
C GLY A 231 6.96 -18.15 15.87
N THR A 232 7.20 -16.98 15.35
CA THR A 232 6.29 -15.82 15.43
C THR A 232 5.31 -15.79 14.25
N PHE A 233 5.36 -16.79 13.35
CA PHE A 233 4.37 -16.91 12.28
C PHE A 233 2.97 -17.00 12.92
N PRO A 234 2.01 -16.16 12.49
CA PRO A 234 0.63 -16.30 12.90
C PRO A 234 0.15 -17.68 12.45
N THR A 235 0.09 -18.62 13.38
CA THR A 235 -0.63 -19.88 13.16
C THR A 235 -2.07 -19.45 12.93
N VAL A 236 -2.59 -19.77 11.75
CA VAL A 236 -4.03 -19.72 11.52
C VAL A 236 -4.62 -20.75 12.49
N ASP A 237 -5.15 -20.27 13.61
CA ASP A 237 -5.92 -21.09 14.52
C ASP A 237 -7.04 -21.71 13.69
N ARG A 238 -6.86 -22.96 13.33
CA ARG A 238 -7.96 -23.79 12.84
C ARG A 238 -8.88 -23.92 14.03
N GLU A 239 -9.99 -23.18 14.01
CA GLU A 239 -11.09 -23.48 14.94
C GLU A 239 -11.26 -24.98 15.01
N PRO A 240 -11.29 -25.57 16.22
CA PRO A 240 -11.59 -26.98 16.35
C PRO A 240 -12.94 -27.19 15.68
N ARG A 241 -12.96 -28.05 14.66
CA ARG A 241 -14.19 -28.54 14.06
C ARG A 241 -15.04 -29.06 15.20
N SER A 242 -16.11 -28.36 15.55
CA SER A 242 -17.10 -28.86 16.47
C SER A 242 -17.68 -30.10 15.81
N ASP A 243 -17.23 -31.28 16.23
CA ASP A 243 -17.89 -32.55 16.00
C ASP A 243 -19.23 -32.52 16.75
N SER A 244 -20.20 -31.78 16.20
CA SER A 244 -21.61 -31.94 16.56
C SER A 244 -22.29 -32.83 15.54
N GLY A 245 -22.00 -34.07 15.63
CA GLY A 245 -22.64 -35.08 14.80
C GLY A 245 -22.47 -36.47 15.37
N ALA A 246 -23.32 -36.85 16.26
CA ALA A 246 -23.76 -38.20 16.53
C ALA A 246 -23.99 -38.44 18.03
N ASP A 247 -25.14 -38.13 18.50
CA ASP A 247 -25.81 -39.03 19.45
C ASP A 247 -27.33 -38.73 19.45
N THR A 248 -28.01 -39.31 18.49
CA THR A 248 -29.47 -39.52 18.53
C THR A 248 -29.73 -40.94 18.10
N THR A 249 -29.46 -41.89 19.00
CA THR A 249 -30.11 -43.21 18.90
C THR A 249 -30.25 -43.81 20.28
N LYS A 250 -31.49 -44.13 20.56
CA LYS A 250 -32.02 -45.02 21.59
C LYS A 250 -32.44 -44.38 22.90
N GLU A 251 -33.74 -44.19 22.97
CA GLU A 251 -34.54 -44.95 23.93
C GLU A 251 -36.00 -44.88 23.51
N GLY A 252 -36.45 -45.92 22.88
CA GLY A 252 -37.85 -46.30 22.75
C GLY A 252 -38.12 -47.41 23.72
N SER A 253 -39.36 -47.56 24.12
CA SER A 253 -40.00 -48.62 24.88
C SER A 253 -40.27 -48.32 26.36
N GLY A 254 -41.52 -48.14 26.62
CA GLY A 254 -42.18 -48.14 27.91
C GLY A 254 -43.59 -47.61 27.76
#